data_1beba3156ba2cf998c6b9eaff0b21328
#
_entry.id   1beba3156ba2cf998c6b9eaff0b21328
#
_cell.length_a   1.000
_cell.length_b   1.000
_cell.length_c   1.000
_cell.angle_alpha   90.00
_cell.angle_beta   90.00
_cell.angle_gamma   90.00
#
_symmetry.space_group_name_H-M   'P 1'
#
loop_
_entity.id
_entity.type
_entity.pdbx_description
1 polymer ?
#
loop_
_entity_poly.entity_id
_entity_poly.type
_entity_poly.pdbx_seq_one_letter_code
_entity_poly.pdbx_strand_id
1 'polypeptide(L)'
;MLTGDQYKATLDDGRSTFFEGERVDDLAKHPVLGTVVQNIADGYDWLALKAVDGQSPLSGVPTTPQELREKVELVHSAGMMAHVNYTSIMTLATAAGRLSSTAPQYVDRIDAFVAEAQAKDIRITQCITDAKGDRSLSPTRQDDPDAYVRVVDRTADGVVLRGAKLHITAASFGHELMTIPTKAMKAGEEDYAIAAMIPVNAPGVKIVNTTYAPRHEDLRSFPVSGHEHFPEGFVILDDVFVPNERVFLDGEVESAALFAHSLGLWERLGGLSSMADGADVLVGLAQLIAEANGLAKVGHVREKISEMIIHATVVRACLEAALTHAETGVFGAVFPSELYTNAGK
;
A
#
# COMPACT_ATOMS: atom_id res chain seq x y z
N MET A 1 5.20 -14.04 14.46
CA MET A 1 4.14 -13.06 14.18
C MET A 1 3.87 -12.24 15.44
N LEU A 2 3.67 -10.93 15.32
CA LEU A 2 3.33 -10.04 16.43
C LEU A 2 1.87 -10.26 16.89
N THR A 3 1.62 -10.07 18.20
CA THR A 3 0.27 -9.83 18.72
C THR A 3 -0.09 -8.36 18.62
N GLY A 4 -1.35 -8.01 18.79
CA GLY A 4 -1.80 -6.62 18.83
C GLY A 4 -1.11 -5.78 19.90
N ASP A 5 -0.89 -6.34 21.09
CA ASP A 5 -0.16 -5.63 22.15
C ASP A 5 1.32 -5.48 21.84
N GLN A 6 1.95 -6.47 21.22
CA GLN A 6 3.33 -6.35 20.74
C GLN A 6 3.45 -5.29 19.65
N TYR A 7 2.50 -5.25 18.70
CA TYR A 7 2.45 -4.19 17.70
C TYR A 7 2.34 -2.81 18.34
N LYS A 8 1.42 -2.59 19.29
CA LYS A 8 1.31 -1.31 20.01
C LYS A 8 2.62 -0.91 20.66
N ALA A 9 3.33 -1.86 21.27
CA ALA A 9 4.62 -1.59 21.93
C ALA A 9 5.71 -1.15 20.92
N THR A 10 5.64 -1.58 19.65
CA THR A 10 6.61 -1.14 18.62
C THR A 10 6.44 0.31 18.19
N LEU A 11 5.31 0.95 18.51
CA LEU A 11 5.03 2.34 18.12
C LEU A 11 5.73 3.36 19.04
N ASP A 12 6.22 2.94 20.21
CA ASP A 12 7.05 3.75 21.12
C ASP A 12 8.53 3.71 20.70
N ASP A 13 8.82 4.23 19.52
CA ASP A 13 10.14 4.17 18.87
C ASP A 13 10.75 5.56 18.60
N GLY A 14 10.11 6.62 19.11
CA GLY A 14 10.58 8.00 18.96
C GLY A 14 10.24 8.64 17.61
N ARG A 15 9.35 8.03 16.80
CA ARG A 15 8.90 8.58 15.52
C ARG A 15 8.38 10.00 15.62
N SER A 16 8.64 10.82 14.59
CA SER A 16 8.23 12.22 14.55
C SER A 16 6.87 12.36 13.83
N THR A 17 5.80 12.27 14.59
CA THR A 17 4.42 12.28 14.09
C THR A 17 3.69 13.54 14.56
N PHE A 18 2.91 14.14 13.65
CA PHE A 18 2.10 15.34 13.89
C PHE A 18 0.64 15.13 13.50
N PHE A 19 -0.26 15.79 14.21
CA PHE A 19 -1.69 15.82 13.90
C PHE A 19 -2.27 17.19 14.28
N GLU A 20 -2.98 17.83 13.37
CA GLU A 20 -3.57 19.18 13.55
C GLU A 20 -2.57 20.24 14.07
N GLY A 21 -1.31 20.16 13.65
CA GLY A 21 -0.23 21.08 14.03
C GLY A 21 0.52 20.72 15.31
N GLU A 22 0.02 19.76 16.08
CA GLU A 22 0.64 19.31 17.32
C GLU A 22 1.46 18.03 17.12
N ARG A 23 2.54 17.88 17.89
CA ARG A 23 3.30 16.63 17.92
C ARG A 23 2.51 15.58 18.70
N VAL A 24 2.50 14.35 18.18
CA VAL A 24 1.87 13.20 18.83
C VAL A 24 2.96 12.35 19.47
N ASP A 25 3.04 12.36 20.78
CA ASP A 25 4.04 11.61 21.53
C ASP A 25 3.65 10.13 21.75
N ASP A 26 2.36 9.83 21.80
CA ASP A 26 1.82 8.47 21.98
C ASP A 26 0.61 8.28 21.06
N LEU A 27 0.85 7.55 19.95
CA LEU A 27 -0.18 7.27 18.96
C LEU A 27 -1.33 6.44 19.54
N ALA A 28 -1.02 5.47 20.42
CA ALA A 28 -2.03 4.57 20.97
C ALA A 28 -3.00 5.27 21.94
N LYS A 29 -2.53 6.34 22.60
CA LYS A 29 -3.35 7.13 23.51
C LYS A 29 -3.99 8.35 22.88
N HIS A 30 -3.65 8.67 21.63
CA HIS A 30 -4.22 9.83 20.96
C HIS A 30 -5.73 9.64 20.70
N PRO A 31 -6.59 10.64 21.02
CA PRO A 31 -8.06 10.47 20.97
C PRO A 31 -8.61 10.03 19.61
N VAL A 32 -7.98 10.47 18.52
CA VAL A 32 -8.40 10.14 17.15
C VAL A 32 -7.55 8.99 16.58
N LEU A 33 -6.22 9.11 16.66
CA LEU A 33 -5.30 8.15 16.03
C LEU A 33 -5.25 6.81 16.78
N GLY A 34 -5.58 6.80 18.08
CA GLY A 34 -5.63 5.59 18.91
C GLY A 34 -6.65 4.55 18.40
N THR A 35 -7.76 5.00 17.81
CA THR A 35 -8.73 4.08 17.17
C THR A 35 -8.07 3.30 16.02
N VAL A 36 -7.23 3.96 15.23
CA VAL A 36 -6.51 3.31 14.13
C VAL A 36 -5.48 2.31 14.67
N VAL A 37 -4.75 2.69 15.72
CA VAL A 37 -3.82 1.78 16.40
C VAL A 37 -4.55 0.53 16.92
N GLN A 38 -5.73 0.71 17.51
CA GLN A 38 -6.53 -0.41 18.02
C GLN A 38 -6.99 -1.32 16.87
N ASN A 39 -7.54 -0.76 15.79
CA ASN A 39 -7.97 -1.53 14.63
C ASN A 39 -6.82 -2.34 14.02
N ILE A 40 -5.62 -1.75 13.95
CA ILE A 40 -4.40 -2.47 13.49
C ILE A 40 -4.04 -3.59 14.45
N ALA A 41 -4.06 -3.35 15.73
CA ALA A 41 -3.77 -4.35 16.76
C ALA A 41 -4.76 -5.52 16.71
N ASP A 42 -6.06 -5.24 16.56
CA ASP A 42 -7.10 -6.27 16.39
C ASP A 42 -6.86 -7.10 15.13
N GLY A 43 -6.39 -6.46 14.05
CA GLY A 43 -5.98 -7.14 12.82
C GLY A 43 -4.78 -8.09 13.04
N TYR A 44 -3.79 -7.69 13.82
CA TYR A 44 -2.68 -8.57 14.20
C TYR A 44 -3.15 -9.78 15.00
N ASP A 45 -4.01 -9.58 15.99
CA ASP A 45 -4.56 -10.67 16.81
C ASP A 45 -5.40 -11.65 15.96
N TRP A 46 -6.19 -11.12 15.02
CA TRP A 46 -6.97 -11.94 14.09
C TRP A 46 -6.06 -12.75 13.14
N LEU A 47 -4.99 -12.17 12.62
CA LEU A 47 -4.03 -12.85 11.76
C LEU A 47 -3.20 -13.88 12.53
N ALA A 48 -2.88 -13.61 13.81
CA ALA A 48 -2.14 -14.53 14.65
C ALA A 48 -2.87 -15.88 14.83
N LEU A 49 -4.21 -15.88 14.82
CA LEU A 49 -5.02 -17.11 14.83
C LEU A 49 -4.87 -17.94 13.55
N LYS A 50 -4.35 -17.36 12.49
CA LYS A 50 -4.15 -17.97 11.16
C LYS A 50 -2.69 -18.19 10.83
N ALA A 51 -1.78 -17.88 11.76
CA ALA A 51 -0.34 -18.03 11.57
C ALA A 51 0.05 -19.48 11.28
N VAL A 52 0.96 -19.68 10.32
CA VAL A 52 1.53 -20.98 10.00
C VAL A 52 3.02 -20.91 10.38
N ASP A 53 3.47 -21.84 11.21
CA ASP A 53 4.84 -21.88 11.73
C ASP A 53 5.31 -20.55 12.36
N GLY A 54 4.38 -19.82 12.97
CA GLY A 54 4.66 -18.53 13.63
C GLY A 54 4.84 -17.35 12.68
N GLN A 55 4.60 -17.53 11.37
CA GLN A 55 4.64 -16.47 10.38
C GLN A 55 3.25 -15.97 9.99
N SER A 56 3.17 -14.69 9.65
CA SER A 56 1.95 -14.10 9.11
C SER A 56 1.58 -14.74 7.76
N PRO A 57 0.36 -15.25 7.59
CA PRO A 57 -0.06 -15.82 6.32
C PRO A 57 -0.11 -14.80 5.18
N LEU A 58 -0.07 -13.49 5.49
CA LEU A 58 -0.01 -12.42 4.49
C LEU A 58 1.41 -12.16 3.97
N SER A 59 2.45 -12.46 4.73
CA SER A 59 3.82 -12.10 4.36
C SER A 59 4.48 -13.05 3.36
N GLY A 60 3.93 -14.27 3.19
CA GLY A 60 4.48 -15.25 2.24
C GLY A 60 4.22 -14.88 0.77
N VAL A 61 5.19 -15.14 -0.11
CA VAL A 61 5.03 -15.01 -1.57
C VAL A 61 4.36 -16.27 -2.12
N PRO A 62 3.26 -16.19 -2.88
CA PRO A 62 2.62 -17.37 -3.43
C PRO A 62 3.51 -18.05 -4.48
N THR A 63 3.57 -19.36 -4.42
CA THR A 63 4.35 -20.22 -5.36
C THR A 63 3.45 -21.08 -6.24
N THR A 64 2.15 -21.09 -5.95
CA THR A 64 1.13 -21.77 -6.75
C THR A 64 -0.08 -20.87 -7.02
N PRO A 65 -0.84 -21.08 -8.11
CA PRO A 65 -2.08 -20.34 -8.35
C PRO A 65 -3.11 -20.49 -7.21
N GLN A 66 -3.11 -21.64 -6.54
CA GLN A 66 -3.99 -21.88 -5.39
C GLN A 66 -3.60 -21.00 -4.20
N GLU A 67 -2.31 -20.92 -3.87
CA GLU A 67 -1.82 -20.01 -2.81
C GLU A 67 -2.11 -18.54 -3.14
N LEU A 68 -2.01 -18.13 -4.41
CA LEU A 68 -2.38 -16.78 -4.83
C LEU A 68 -3.86 -16.50 -4.56
N ARG A 69 -4.76 -17.45 -4.89
CA ARG A 69 -6.19 -17.32 -4.62
C ARG A 69 -6.48 -17.19 -3.11
N GLU A 70 -5.92 -18.09 -2.32
CA GLU A 70 -6.08 -18.09 -0.86
C GLU A 70 -5.60 -16.78 -0.23
N LYS A 71 -4.50 -16.20 -0.75
CA LYS A 71 -4.01 -14.90 -0.30
C LYS A 71 -4.94 -13.75 -0.66
N VAL A 72 -5.52 -13.74 -1.86
CA VAL A 72 -6.49 -12.72 -2.26
C VAL A 72 -7.73 -12.76 -1.35
N GLU A 73 -8.25 -13.95 -1.06
CA GLU A 73 -9.38 -14.14 -0.14
C GLU A 73 -9.04 -13.70 1.29
N LEU A 74 -7.82 -14.01 1.75
CA LEU A 74 -7.34 -13.60 3.07
C LEU A 74 -7.17 -12.08 3.17
N VAL A 75 -6.56 -11.44 2.17
CA VAL A 75 -6.38 -9.98 2.09
C VAL A 75 -7.74 -9.28 2.09
N HIS A 76 -8.69 -9.80 1.32
CA HIS A 76 -10.06 -9.29 1.31
C HIS A 76 -10.69 -9.35 2.70
N SER A 77 -10.57 -10.48 3.39
CA SER A 77 -11.09 -10.67 4.75
C SER A 77 -10.41 -9.80 5.81
N ALA A 78 -9.12 -9.50 5.62
CA ALA A 78 -8.33 -8.67 6.53
C ALA A 78 -8.48 -7.17 6.27
N GLY A 79 -9.07 -6.78 5.14
CA GLY A 79 -9.31 -5.39 4.77
C GLY A 79 -8.03 -4.58 4.53
N MET A 80 -8.18 -3.25 4.52
CA MET A 80 -7.09 -2.29 4.26
C MET A 80 -5.90 -2.42 5.21
N MET A 81 -6.13 -2.94 6.40
CA MET A 81 -5.10 -3.17 7.41
C MET A 81 -3.97 -4.05 6.92
N ALA A 82 -4.33 -5.16 6.26
CA ALA A 82 -3.38 -6.14 5.76
C ALA A 82 -2.97 -5.86 4.32
N HIS A 83 -3.85 -5.20 3.54
CA HIS A 83 -3.65 -4.96 2.12
C HIS A 83 -2.32 -4.27 1.82
N VAL A 84 -2.04 -3.13 2.46
CA VAL A 84 -0.82 -2.34 2.20
C VAL A 84 0.45 -3.15 2.49
N ASN A 85 0.48 -3.92 3.58
CA ASN A 85 1.64 -4.74 3.93
C ASN A 85 1.88 -5.87 2.93
N TYR A 86 0.82 -6.61 2.58
CA TYR A 86 0.87 -7.67 1.59
C TYR A 86 1.34 -7.17 0.23
N THR A 87 0.73 -6.11 -0.28
CA THR A 87 1.08 -5.55 -1.59
C THR A 87 2.49 -4.99 -1.64
N SER A 88 3.03 -4.49 -0.52
CA SER A 88 4.44 -4.05 -0.42
C SER A 88 5.41 -5.22 -0.60
N ILE A 89 5.20 -6.32 0.11
CA ILE A 89 6.03 -7.53 -0.02
C ILE A 89 5.94 -8.09 -1.45
N MET A 90 4.72 -8.16 -2.01
CA MET A 90 4.51 -8.63 -3.38
C MET A 90 5.16 -7.70 -4.41
N THR A 91 5.13 -6.39 -4.18
CA THR A 91 5.82 -5.40 -5.02
C THR A 91 7.32 -5.65 -5.05
N LEU A 92 7.92 -5.84 -3.87
CA LEU A 92 9.36 -6.10 -3.75
C LEU A 92 9.75 -7.42 -4.44
N ALA A 93 9.04 -8.51 -4.19
CA ALA A 93 9.28 -9.79 -4.85
C ALA A 93 9.15 -9.71 -6.38
N THR A 94 8.14 -8.97 -6.88
CA THR A 94 7.96 -8.74 -8.31
C THR A 94 9.08 -7.88 -8.89
N ALA A 95 9.48 -6.82 -8.17
CA ALA A 95 10.56 -5.92 -8.58
C ALA A 95 11.90 -6.67 -8.64
N ALA A 96 12.23 -7.50 -7.64
CA ALA A 96 13.43 -8.33 -7.64
C ALA A 96 13.51 -9.22 -8.89
N GLY A 97 12.40 -9.90 -9.23
CA GLY A 97 12.33 -10.69 -10.44
C GLY A 97 12.57 -9.90 -11.72
N ARG A 98 12.00 -8.72 -11.83
CA ARG A 98 12.16 -7.82 -13.00
C ARG A 98 13.54 -7.17 -13.09
N LEU A 99 14.19 -6.89 -11.96
CA LEU A 99 15.55 -6.33 -11.90
C LEU A 99 16.65 -7.36 -12.16
N SER A 100 16.36 -8.65 -12.07
CA SER A 100 17.35 -9.71 -12.09
C SER A 100 18.28 -9.68 -13.33
N SER A 101 17.79 -9.16 -14.45
CA SER A 101 18.57 -9.05 -15.70
C SER A 101 19.20 -7.67 -15.94
N THR A 102 18.67 -6.61 -15.31
CA THR A 102 19.09 -5.21 -15.58
C THR A 102 19.90 -4.61 -14.44
N ALA A 103 19.60 -4.97 -13.19
CA ALA A 103 20.24 -4.43 -12.00
C ALA A 103 20.30 -5.51 -10.89
N PRO A 104 21.03 -6.64 -11.12
CA PRO A 104 21.04 -7.79 -10.21
C PRO A 104 21.59 -7.46 -8.81
N GLN A 105 22.39 -6.40 -8.66
CA GLN A 105 22.94 -5.96 -7.38
C GLN A 105 21.87 -5.58 -6.34
N TYR A 106 20.64 -5.28 -6.77
CA TYR A 106 19.55 -4.95 -5.85
C TYR A 106 18.73 -6.16 -5.44
N VAL A 107 18.81 -7.28 -6.17
CA VAL A 107 17.99 -8.48 -5.89
C VAL A 107 18.30 -9.02 -4.50
N ASP A 108 19.57 -9.23 -4.20
CA ASP A 108 20.00 -9.77 -2.89
C ASP A 108 19.57 -8.85 -1.72
N ARG A 109 19.57 -7.54 -1.93
CA ARG A 109 19.14 -6.56 -0.92
C ARG A 109 17.64 -6.65 -0.67
N ILE A 110 16.85 -6.76 -1.76
CA ILE A 110 15.39 -6.90 -1.69
C ILE A 110 15.03 -8.22 -1.02
N ASP A 111 15.66 -9.33 -1.40
CA ASP A 111 15.40 -10.65 -0.83
C ASP A 111 15.75 -10.69 0.66
N ALA A 112 16.87 -10.11 1.05
CA ALA A 112 17.27 -10.01 2.45
C ALA A 112 16.27 -9.18 3.28
N PHE A 113 15.78 -8.06 2.72
CA PHE A 113 14.77 -7.25 3.38
C PHE A 113 13.42 -7.97 3.49
N VAL A 114 12.96 -8.64 2.42
CA VAL A 114 11.71 -9.43 2.45
C VAL A 114 11.79 -10.52 3.51
N ALA A 115 12.91 -11.25 3.59
CA ALA A 115 13.12 -12.26 4.63
C ALA A 115 13.11 -11.65 6.05
N GLU A 116 13.72 -10.50 6.24
CA GLU A 116 13.67 -9.76 7.51
C GLU A 116 12.24 -9.35 7.86
N ALA A 117 11.50 -8.79 6.90
CA ALA A 117 10.12 -8.33 7.07
C ALA A 117 9.19 -9.49 7.46
N GLN A 118 9.37 -10.65 6.83
CA GLN A 118 8.63 -11.87 7.16
C GLN A 118 8.97 -12.39 8.56
N ALA A 119 10.25 -12.43 8.92
CA ALA A 119 10.70 -12.96 10.22
C ALA A 119 10.27 -12.07 11.40
N LYS A 120 10.28 -10.75 11.21
CA LYS A 120 9.97 -9.75 12.24
C LYS A 120 8.53 -9.25 12.18
N ASP A 121 7.73 -9.71 11.22
CA ASP A 121 6.36 -9.24 10.96
C ASP A 121 6.28 -7.71 10.80
N ILE A 122 7.21 -7.18 10.00
CA ILE A 122 7.34 -5.74 9.73
C ILE A 122 6.12 -5.25 8.95
N ARG A 123 5.48 -4.20 9.44
CA ARG A 123 4.43 -3.48 8.71
C ARG A 123 5.06 -2.43 7.80
N ILE A 124 4.86 -2.57 6.50
CA ILE A 124 5.42 -1.69 5.48
C ILE A 124 4.33 -0.73 4.99
N THR A 125 4.65 0.54 4.91
CA THR A 125 3.80 1.58 4.34
C THR A 125 4.31 2.02 2.96
N GLN A 126 3.41 2.18 2.00
CA GLN A 126 3.75 2.50 0.61
C GLN A 126 3.87 4.02 0.41
N CYS A 127 5.08 4.51 0.21
CA CYS A 127 5.37 5.92 -0.05
C CYS A 127 5.61 6.15 -1.54
N ILE A 128 4.53 6.30 -2.32
CA ILE A 128 4.59 6.37 -3.79
C ILE A 128 4.51 7.81 -4.28
N THR A 129 3.41 8.48 -3.96
CA THR A 129 3.04 9.76 -4.56
C THR A 129 3.90 10.89 -4.01
N ASP A 130 4.69 11.53 -4.87
CA ASP A 130 5.45 12.75 -4.54
C ASP A 130 4.54 13.98 -4.43
N ALA A 131 5.02 15.07 -3.83
CA ALA A 131 4.30 16.34 -3.77
C ALA A 131 4.02 16.94 -5.16
N LYS A 132 4.90 16.68 -6.13
CA LYS A 132 4.78 16.91 -7.57
C LYS A 132 4.81 18.37 -8.05
N GLY A 133 4.58 19.37 -7.22
CA GLY A 133 4.57 20.76 -7.66
C GLY A 133 3.74 21.01 -8.92
N ASP A 134 4.31 21.63 -9.95
CA ASP A 134 3.70 21.80 -11.26
C ASP A 134 3.79 20.47 -12.06
N ARG A 135 2.64 19.84 -12.31
CA ARG A 135 2.55 18.56 -13.03
C ARG A 135 2.93 18.64 -14.51
N SER A 136 3.02 19.84 -15.10
CA SER A 136 3.49 20.02 -16.48
C SER A 136 5.00 19.94 -16.62
N LEU A 137 5.72 20.06 -15.49
CA LEU A 137 7.17 20.06 -15.42
C LEU A 137 7.74 18.69 -15.01
N SER A 138 8.96 18.43 -15.44
CA SER A 138 9.74 17.29 -14.96
C SER A 138 10.26 17.53 -13.55
N PRO A 139 10.66 16.47 -12.79
CA PRO A 139 11.20 16.62 -11.45
C PRO A 139 12.35 17.63 -11.36
N THR A 140 13.28 17.60 -12.32
CA THR A 140 14.43 18.51 -12.38
C THR A 140 14.10 19.96 -12.74
N ARG A 141 12.87 20.24 -13.18
CA ARG A 141 12.42 21.59 -13.58
C ARG A 141 11.37 22.17 -12.63
N GLN A 142 11.13 21.54 -11.50
CA GLN A 142 10.28 22.12 -10.46
C GLN A 142 10.96 23.33 -9.83
N ASP A 143 10.18 24.32 -9.42
CA ASP A 143 10.69 25.49 -8.66
C ASP A 143 11.30 25.04 -7.33
N ASP A 144 10.68 24.05 -6.68
CA ASP A 144 11.22 23.35 -5.53
C ASP A 144 11.69 21.95 -5.96
N PRO A 145 13.01 21.68 -5.98
CA PRO A 145 13.54 20.38 -6.37
C PRO A 145 13.11 19.26 -5.40
N ASP A 146 12.73 19.60 -4.16
CA ASP A 146 12.30 18.68 -3.12
C ASP A 146 10.79 18.35 -3.21
N ALA A 147 10.09 18.87 -4.24
CA ALA A 147 8.72 18.46 -4.57
C ALA A 147 8.62 16.96 -5.01
N TYR A 148 9.75 16.38 -5.40
CA TYR A 148 9.93 14.94 -5.60
C TYR A 148 11.04 14.45 -4.67
N VAL A 149 10.89 13.22 -4.16
CA VAL A 149 11.96 12.62 -3.37
C VAL A 149 13.16 12.35 -4.28
N ARG A 150 14.33 12.76 -3.83
CA ARG A 150 15.60 12.63 -4.54
C ARG A 150 16.78 12.33 -3.63
N VAL A 151 17.82 11.80 -4.22
CA VAL A 151 19.14 11.68 -3.58
C VAL A 151 19.82 13.06 -3.60
N VAL A 152 20.24 13.53 -2.43
CA VAL A 152 20.98 14.81 -2.29
C VAL A 152 22.46 14.58 -2.02
N ASP A 153 22.83 13.41 -1.51
CA ASP A 153 24.23 13.01 -1.32
C ASP A 153 24.37 11.49 -1.44
N ARG A 154 25.53 11.04 -1.89
CA ARG A 154 25.92 9.63 -1.98
C ARG A 154 27.25 9.43 -1.29
N THR A 155 27.26 8.47 -0.36
CA THR A 155 28.46 8.09 0.40
C THR A 155 28.83 6.63 0.12
N ALA A 156 29.95 6.17 0.63
CA ALA A 156 30.34 4.76 0.52
C ALA A 156 29.35 3.83 1.25
N ASP A 157 28.65 4.33 2.28
CA ASP A 157 27.79 3.54 3.17
C ASP A 157 26.30 3.64 2.82
N GLY A 158 25.90 4.60 1.98
CA GLY A 158 24.51 4.81 1.62
C GLY A 158 24.24 6.15 0.96
N VAL A 159 22.96 6.50 0.89
CA VAL A 159 22.47 7.74 0.26
C VAL A 159 21.74 8.62 1.27
N VAL A 160 21.70 9.93 0.99
CA VAL A 160 20.89 10.88 1.75
C VAL A 160 19.70 11.31 0.90
N LEU A 161 18.48 11.18 1.44
CA LEU A 161 17.23 11.49 0.75
C LEU A 161 16.61 12.77 1.28
N ARG A 162 16.06 13.57 0.35
CA ARG A 162 15.27 14.75 0.65
C ARG A 162 14.02 14.80 -0.25
N GLY A 163 12.93 15.36 0.26
CA GLY A 163 11.69 15.54 -0.47
C GLY A 163 10.45 15.18 0.33
N ALA A 164 9.31 15.07 -0.35
CA ALA A 164 8.05 14.80 0.32
C ALA A 164 7.15 13.84 -0.47
N LYS A 165 6.47 12.96 0.27
CA LYS A 165 5.44 12.03 -0.23
C LYS A 165 4.08 12.42 0.32
N LEU A 166 3.05 12.41 -0.54
CA LEU A 166 1.66 12.78 -0.22
C LEU A 166 0.74 11.57 -0.26
N HIS A 167 -0.37 11.68 0.44
CA HIS A 167 -1.44 10.68 0.43
C HIS A 167 -0.94 9.28 0.80
N ILE A 168 -0.12 9.24 1.86
CA ILE A 168 0.46 7.99 2.33
C ILE A 168 -0.45 7.41 3.42
N THR A 169 -1.28 6.47 3.01
CA THR A 169 -2.25 5.83 3.89
C THR A 169 -1.57 5.15 5.06
N ALA A 170 -1.99 5.48 6.27
CA ALA A 170 -1.48 4.94 7.54
C ALA A 170 0.04 5.10 7.71
N ALA A 171 0.64 6.22 7.23
CA ALA A 171 2.08 6.44 7.26
C ALA A 171 2.69 6.30 8.66
N SER A 172 2.05 6.88 9.67
CA SER A 172 2.53 6.86 11.06
C SER A 172 2.33 5.52 11.78
N PHE A 173 1.70 4.54 11.14
CA PHE A 173 1.33 3.27 11.76
C PHE A 173 2.14 2.07 11.22
N GLY A 174 3.06 2.31 10.28
CA GLY A 174 4.03 1.32 9.82
C GLY A 174 5.29 1.27 10.66
N HIS A 175 6.14 0.29 10.38
CA HIS A 175 7.51 0.22 10.88
C HIS A 175 8.48 0.79 9.84
N GLU A 176 8.16 0.58 8.56
CA GLU A 176 9.00 0.94 7.43
C GLU A 176 8.19 1.68 6.36
N LEU A 177 8.85 2.63 5.69
CA LEU A 177 8.34 3.39 4.56
C LEU A 177 9.00 2.89 3.27
N MET A 178 8.25 2.21 2.42
CA MET A 178 8.70 1.82 1.09
C MET A 178 8.59 3.03 0.14
N THR A 179 9.66 3.78 -0.03
CA THR A 179 9.69 4.88 -1.01
C THR A 179 10.10 4.38 -2.38
N ILE A 180 9.33 4.74 -3.40
CA ILE A 180 9.58 4.36 -4.80
C ILE A 180 9.29 5.54 -5.72
N PRO A 181 9.88 5.56 -6.96
CA PRO A 181 9.57 6.61 -7.94
C PRO A 181 8.08 6.62 -8.29
N THR A 182 7.47 7.81 -8.31
CA THR A 182 6.05 7.99 -8.71
C THR A 182 5.81 7.67 -10.18
N LYS A 183 6.83 7.81 -11.03
CA LYS A 183 6.73 7.75 -12.51
C LYS A 183 8.02 7.27 -13.13
N ALA A 184 7.99 7.02 -14.44
CA ALA A 184 9.21 6.82 -15.22
C ALA A 184 10.10 8.07 -15.16
N MET A 185 11.39 7.87 -15.03
CA MET A 185 12.43 8.90 -15.06
C MET A 185 13.16 8.88 -16.40
N LYS A 186 13.86 9.98 -16.73
CA LYS A 186 14.60 10.17 -17.98
C LYS A 186 16.06 10.50 -17.66
N ALA A 187 16.92 10.42 -18.67
CA ALA A 187 18.29 10.92 -18.55
C ALA A 187 18.32 12.36 -18.01
N GLY A 188 19.14 12.61 -17.01
CA GLY A 188 19.20 13.86 -16.25
C GLY A 188 18.26 13.90 -15.03
N GLU A 189 17.52 12.82 -14.76
CA GLU A 189 16.64 12.66 -13.58
C GLU A 189 17.12 11.52 -12.65
N GLU A 190 18.41 11.16 -12.72
CA GLU A 190 19.02 10.03 -12.00
C GLU A 190 18.83 10.14 -10.47
N ASP A 191 18.91 11.36 -9.93
CA ASP A 191 18.73 11.58 -8.49
C ASP A 191 17.30 11.30 -8.01
N TYR A 192 16.32 11.31 -8.91
CA TYR A 192 14.91 11.00 -8.64
C TYR A 192 14.55 9.53 -8.89
N ALA A 193 15.47 8.77 -9.50
CA ALA A 193 15.31 7.35 -9.75
C ALA A 193 15.75 6.54 -8.51
N ILE A 194 15.05 6.71 -7.39
CA ILE A 194 15.37 6.10 -6.09
C ILE A 194 14.25 5.23 -5.56
N ALA A 195 14.57 3.98 -5.21
CA ALA A 195 13.70 3.10 -4.44
C ALA A 195 14.45 2.63 -3.18
N ALA A 196 13.84 2.81 -2.03
CA ALA A 196 14.48 2.51 -0.75
C ALA A 196 13.46 2.16 0.34
N MET A 197 13.95 1.49 1.39
CA MET A 197 13.20 1.21 2.60
C MET A 197 13.75 2.05 3.75
N ILE A 198 12.87 2.80 4.40
CA ILE A 198 13.23 3.79 5.41
C ILE A 198 12.47 3.49 6.71
N PRO A 199 13.15 3.30 7.85
CA PRO A 199 12.46 3.19 9.14
C PRO A 199 11.62 4.45 9.43
N VAL A 200 10.40 4.28 9.90
CA VAL A 200 9.49 5.40 10.21
C VAL A 200 10.10 6.38 11.22
N ASN A 201 10.94 5.86 12.13
CA ASN A 201 11.63 6.64 13.16
C ASN A 201 13.03 7.11 12.75
N ALA A 202 13.44 6.96 11.48
CA ALA A 202 14.76 7.42 11.05
C ALA A 202 14.90 8.94 11.27
N PRO A 203 16.09 9.41 11.70
CA PRO A 203 16.37 10.83 11.82
C PRO A 203 16.06 11.57 10.52
N GLY A 204 15.31 12.68 10.60
CA GLY A 204 14.89 13.46 9.44
C GLY A 204 13.52 13.06 8.87
N VAL A 205 12.95 11.92 9.25
CA VAL A 205 11.58 11.57 8.88
C VAL A 205 10.59 12.33 9.75
N LYS A 206 9.61 12.99 9.11
CA LYS A 206 8.49 13.67 9.78
C LYS A 206 7.20 13.27 9.07
N ILE A 207 6.15 12.93 9.83
CA ILE A 207 4.86 12.54 9.27
C ILE A 207 3.76 13.41 9.81
N VAL A 208 3.07 14.12 8.93
CA VAL A 208 1.91 14.94 9.27
C VAL A 208 0.65 14.20 8.85
N ASN A 209 -0.19 13.81 9.79
CA ASN A 209 -1.40 13.07 9.50
C ASN A 209 -2.59 14.00 9.28
N THR A 210 -3.45 13.62 8.34
CA THR A 210 -4.82 14.10 8.21
C THR A 210 -5.78 12.95 8.47
N THR A 211 -7.04 13.23 8.75
CA THR A 211 -8.03 12.18 9.01
C THR A 211 -9.38 12.52 8.42
N TYR A 212 -10.10 11.48 8.03
CA TYR A 212 -11.53 11.52 7.68
C TYR A 212 -12.43 11.09 8.85
N ALA A 213 -11.87 10.91 10.03
CA ALA A 213 -12.64 10.59 11.23
C ALA A 213 -13.73 11.66 11.44
N PRO A 214 -14.97 11.26 11.77
CA PRO A 214 -16.02 12.21 12.08
C PRO A 214 -15.67 12.99 13.34
N ARG A 215 -15.99 14.29 13.35
CA ARG A 215 -15.74 15.16 14.52
C ARG A 215 -16.76 14.98 15.66
N HIS A 216 -17.80 14.15 15.42
CA HIS A 216 -18.88 13.88 16.37
C HIS A 216 -19.11 12.38 16.48
N GLU A 217 -19.36 11.91 17.70
CA GLU A 217 -19.62 10.50 18.02
C GLU A 217 -21.06 10.06 17.67
N ASP A 218 -21.60 10.46 16.53
CA ASP A 218 -22.93 10.02 16.08
C ASP A 218 -22.80 8.86 15.10
N LEU A 219 -22.78 7.64 15.60
CA LEU A 219 -22.68 6.42 14.80
C LEU A 219 -23.84 6.21 13.83
N ARG A 220 -25.00 6.89 14.03
CA ARG A 220 -26.10 6.83 13.05
C ARG A 220 -25.79 7.63 11.79
N SER A 221 -25.10 8.76 11.96
CA SER A 221 -24.66 9.60 10.83
C SER A 221 -23.33 9.12 10.24
N PHE A 222 -22.50 8.44 11.05
CA PHE A 222 -21.17 7.98 10.67
C PHE A 222 -20.96 6.48 11.00
N PRO A 223 -21.81 5.57 10.46
CA PRO A 223 -21.80 4.16 10.86
C PRO A 223 -20.53 3.40 10.44
N VAL A 224 -19.81 3.86 9.41
CA VAL A 224 -18.55 3.27 8.94
C VAL A 224 -17.36 4.07 9.46
N SER A 225 -17.26 5.34 9.10
CA SER A 225 -16.09 6.18 9.44
C SER A 225 -15.94 6.46 10.94
N GLY A 226 -16.97 6.23 11.75
CA GLY A 226 -16.89 6.28 13.20
C GLY A 226 -16.16 5.07 13.82
N HIS A 227 -16.13 3.96 13.10
CA HIS A 227 -15.45 2.73 13.55
C HIS A 227 -14.12 2.50 12.82
N GLU A 228 -14.10 2.79 11.52
CA GLU A 228 -12.94 2.56 10.65
C GLU A 228 -12.60 3.84 9.88
N HIS A 229 -11.41 4.34 10.09
CA HIS A 229 -10.83 5.40 9.29
C HIS A 229 -9.31 5.22 9.24
N PHE A 230 -8.71 5.60 8.12
CA PHE A 230 -7.27 5.59 7.95
C PHE A 230 -6.78 7.01 7.70
N PRO A 231 -5.89 7.53 8.56
CA PRO A 231 -5.23 8.80 8.31
C PRO A 231 -4.36 8.71 7.06
N GLU A 232 -4.37 9.77 6.27
CA GLU A 232 -3.41 9.98 5.21
C GLU A 232 -2.21 10.73 5.77
N GLY A 233 -1.00 10.26 5.47
CA GLY A 233 0.23 10.91 5.88
C GLY A 233 0.80 11.79 4.79
N PHE A 234 1.34 12.93 5.20
CA PHE A 234 2.31 13.72 4.46
C PHE A 234 3.68 13.37 5.05
N VAL A 235 4.50 12.65 4.28
CA VAL A 235 5.82 12.19 4.74
C VAL A 235 6.89 13.13 4.20
N ILE A 236 7.64 13.75 5.11
CA ILE A 236 8.75 14.65 4.81
C ILE A 236 10.04 13.92 5.12
N LEU A 237 10.94 13.90 4.15
CA LEU A 237 12.31 13.42 4.28
C LEU A 237 13.24 14.64 4.27
N ASP A 238 13.88 14.90 5.42
CA ASP A 238 14.76 16.05 5.65
C ASP A 238 16.17 15.53 5.95
N ASP A 239 16.95 15.33 4.87
CA ASP A 239 18.30 14.76 4.89
C ASP A 239 18.35 13.38 5.58
N VAL A 240 17.47 12.47 5.16
CA VAL A 240 17.39 11.12 5.72
C VAL A 240 18.47 10.23 5.13
N PHE A 241 19.38 9.74 5.97
CA PHE A 241 20.36 8.74 5.56
C PHE A 241 19.73 7.37 5.43
N VAL A 242 20.00 6.69 4.30
CA VAL A 242 19.56 5.33 4.01
C VAL A 242 20.78 4.48 3.67
N PRO A 243 21.08 3.44 4.44
CA PRO A 243 22.24 2.59 4.20
C PRO A 243 22.05 1.73 2.94
N ASN A 244 23.16 1.34 2.32
CA ASN A 244 23.18 0.65 1.03
C ASN A 244 22.30 -0.61 0.96
N GLU A 245 22.21 -1.37 2.05
CA GLU A 245 21.39 -2.58 2.14
C GLU A 245 19.88 -2.31 2.09
N ARG A 246 19.47 -1.05 2.31
CA ARG A 246 18.09 -0.58 2.25
C ARG A 246 17.78 0.17 0.95
N VAL A 247 18.75 0.30 0.03
CA VAL A 247 18.59 0.94 -1.29
C VAL A 247 18.38 -0.13 -2.35
N PHE A 248 17.24 -0.05 -3.06
CA PHE A 248 16.77 -1.04 -4.04
C PHE A 248 16.79 -0.52 -5.48
N LEU A 249 17.06 0.76 -5.68
CA LEU A 249 17.33 1.44 -6.95
C LEU A 249 18.02 2.76 -6.64
N ASP A 250 19.09 3.11 -7.38
CA ASP A 250 19.76 4.40 -7.25
C ASP A 250 20.35 4.84 -8.58
N GLY A 251 19.56 5.59 -9.34
CA GLY A 251 20.03 6.26 -10.55
C GLY A 251 19.69 5.54 -11.87
N GLU A 252 19.27 4.27 -11.86
CA GLU A 252 18.90 3.55 -13.09
C GLU A 252 17.52 4.00 -13.59
N VAL A 253 17.50 5.09 -14.39
CA VAL A 253 16.26 5.75 -14.85
C VAL A 253 15.34 4.84 -15.65
N GLU A 254 15.88 3.89 -16.42
CA GLU A 254 15.10 2.90 -17.18
C GLU A 254 14.32 1.96 -16.25
N SER A 255 14.83 1.75 -15.04
CA SER A 255 14.21 0.88 -14.04
C SER A 255 13.27 1.63 -13.08
N ALA A 256 13.22 2.97 -13.14
CA ALA A 256 12.43 3.77 -12.20
C ALA A 256 10.93 3.42 -12.22
N ALA A 257 10.34 3.19 -13.38
CA ALA A 257 8.93 2.82 -13.52
C ALA A 257 8.62 1.39 -13.06
N LEU A 258 9.63 0.52 -12.95
CA LEU A 258 9.47 -0.90 -12.68
C LEU A 258 8.81 -1.13 -11.31
N PHE A 259 9.21 -0.38 -10.29
CA PHE A 259 8.60 -0.48 -8.95
C PHE A 259 7.13 -0.06 -8.96
N ALA A 260 6.81 1.07 -9.60
CA ALA A 260 5.43 1.55 -9.72
C ALA A 260 4.55 0.56 -10.52
N HIS A 261 5.08 -0.06 -11.58
CA HIS A 261 4.37 -1.10 -12.33
C HIS A 261 4.18 -2.38 -11.52
N SER A 262 5.20 -2.78 -10.74
CA SER A 262 5.11 -3.95 -9.86
C SER A 262 4.05 -3.75 -8.78
N LEU A 263 4.06 -2.58 -8.14
CA LEU A 263 3.04 -2.21 -7.17
C LEU A 263 1.66 -2.13 -7.81
N GLY A 264 1.56 -1.48 -8.98
CA GLY A 264 0.31 -1.32 -9.69
C GLY A 264 -0.38 -2.65 -10.05
N LEU A 265 0.37 -3.71 -10.28
CA LEU A 265 -0.18 -5.05 -10.52
C LEU A 265 -0.95 -5.55 -9.29
N TRP A 266 -0.34 -5.45 -8.10
CA TRP A 266 -0.91 -5.95 -6.85
C TRP A 266 -2.03 -5.05 -6.32
N GLU A 267 -1.90 -3.74 -6.45
CA GLU A 267 -2.96 -2.79 -6.11
C GLU A 267 -4.19 -2.96 -7.00
N ARG A 268 -4.00 -3.27 -8.29
CA ARG A 268 -5.13 -3.54 -9.18
C ARG A 268 -5.80 -4.87 -8.85
N LEU A 269 -5.04 -5.92 -8.49
CA LEU A 269 -5.62 -7.19 -8.07
C LEU A 269 -6.45 -7.03 -6.79
N GLY A 270 -5.89 -6.37 -5.76
CA GLY A 270 -6.61 -6.09 -4.53
C GLY A 270 -7.85 -5.22 -4.75
N GLY A 271 -7.72 -4.18 -5.58
CA GLY A 271 -8.85 -3.34 -5.99
C GLY A 271 -9.92 -4.11 -6.77
N LEU A 272 -9.52 -5.00 -7.68
CA LEU A 272 -10.44 -5.84 -8.44
C LEU A 272 -11.22 -6.81 -7.54
N SER A 273 -10.54 -7.43 -6.57
CA SER A 273 -11.18 -8.28 -5.55
C SER A 273 -12.21 -7.50 -4.73
N SER A 274 -11.83 -6.34 -4.19
CA SER A 274 -12.74 -5.48 -3.43
C SER A 274 -13.92 -4.96 -4.25
N MET A 275 -13.70 -4.66 -5.54
CA MET A 275 -14.76 -4.23 -6.46
C MET A 275 -15.76 -5.35 -6.75
N ALA A 276 -15.29 -6.59 -6.87
CA ALA A 276 -16.16 -7.73 -7.15
C ALA A 276 -17.22 -7.92 -6.05
N ASP A 277 -16.82 -7.78 -4.79
CA ASP A 277 -17.75 -7.93 -3.65
C ASP A 277 -18.53 -6.64 -3.38
N GLY A 278 -17.88 -5.48 -3.50
CA GLY A 278 -18.55 -4.18 -3.37
C GLY A 278 -19.65 -3.97 -4.41
N ALA A 279 -19.49 -4.50 -5.63
CA ALA A 279 -20.51 -4.42 -6.68
C ALA A 279 -21.78 -5.19 -6.29
N ASP A 280 -21.69 -6.36 -5.66
CA ASP A 280 -22.87 -7.11 -5.18
C ASP A 280 -23.62 -6.32 -4.11
N VAL A 281 -22.91 -5.69 -3.18
CA VAL A 281 -23.50 -4.79 -2.17
C VAL A 281 -24.24 -3.64 -2.82
N LEU A 282 -23.64 -2.99 -3.84
CA LEU A 282 -24.26 -1.89 -4.56
C LEU A 282 -25.52 -2.32 -5.31
N VAL A 283 -25.53 -3.51 -5.92
CA VAL A 283 -26.74 -4.08 -6.56
C VAL A 283 -27.85 -4.27 -5.52
N GLY A 284 -27.52 -4.85 -4.37
CA GLY A 284 -28.47 -5.04 -3.27
C GLY A 284 -29.04 -3.73 -2.74
N LEU A 285 -28.20 -2.72 -2.53
CA LEU A 285 -28.62 -1.38 -2.10
C LEU A 285 -29.52 -0.69 -3.14
N ALA A 286 -29.18 -0.80 -4.43
CA ALA A 286 -30.00 -0.24 -5.51
C ALA A 286 -31.41 -0.88 -5.53
N GLN A 287 -31.51 -2.19 -5.33
CA GLN A 287 -32.78 -2.89 -5.24
C GLN A 287 -33.58 -2.42 -4.01
N LEU A 288 -32.97 -2.34 -2.85
CA LEU A 288 -33.62 -1.87 -1.62
C LEU A 288 -34.16 -0.43 -1.75
N ILE A 289 -33.35 0.47 -2.33
CA ILE A 289 -33.78 1.86 -2.58
C ILE A 289 -34.94 1.91 -3.57
N ALA A 290 -34.90 1.11 -4.65
CA ALA A 290 -35.99 1.05 -5.62
C ALA A 290 -37.28 0.54 -4.99
N GLU A 291 -37.23 -0.45 -4.12
CA GLU A 291 -38.38 -0.96 -3.37
C GLU A 291 -38.94 0.08 -2.39
N ALA A 292 -38.07 0.70 -1.59
CA ALA A 292 -38.48 1.73 -0.62
C ALA A 292 -39.17 2.92 -1.27
N ASN A 293 -38.82 3.25 -2.51
CA ASN A 293 -39.44 4.34 -3.29
C ASN A 293 -40.62 3.88 -4.15
N GLY A 294 -41.00 2.60 -4.11
CA GLY A 294 -42.09 2.07 -4.96
C GLY A 294 -41.70 1.95 -6.44
N LEU A 295 -40.43 2.00 -6.80
CA LEU A 295 -39.90 2.05 -8.17
C LEU A 295 -39.46 0.68 -8.71
N ALA A 296 -39.49 -0.39 -7.90
CA ALA A 296 -38.97 -1.70 -8.26
C ALA A 296 -39.55 -2.31 -9.56
N LYS A 297 -40.75 -1.88 -9.97
CA LYS A 297 -41.40 -2.34 -11.20
C LYS A 297 -41.26 -1.37 -12.39
N VAL A 298 -40.57 -0.24 -12.19
CA VAL A 298 -40.36 0.79 -13.22
C VAL A 298 -39.30 0.34 -14.22
N GLY A 299 -39.58 0.35 -15.53
CA GLY A 299 -38.74 -0.25 -16.58
C GLY A 299 -37.31 0.26 -16.57
N HIS A 300 -37.09 1.57 -16.64
CA HIS A 300 -35.73 2.14 -16.66
C HIS A 300 -34.95 1.93 -15.36
N VAL A 301 -35.62 1.81 -14.20
CA VAL A 301 -34.94 1.48 -12.92
C VAL A 301 -34.47 0.03 -12.97
N ARG A 302 -35.31 -0.89 -13.46
CA ARG A 302 -34.92 -2.30 -13.64
C ARG A 302 -33.77 -2.47 -14.62
N GLU A 303 -33.77 -1.70 -15.72
CA GLU A 303 -32.67 -1.69 -16.69
C GLU A 303 -31.35 -1.29 -16.02
N LYS A 304 -31.34 -0.23 -15.19
CA LYS A 304 -30.14 0.20 -14.47
C LYS A 304 -29.63 -0.83 -13.48
N ILE A 305 -30.53 -1.49 -12.74
CA ILE A 305 -30.13 -2.59 -11.84
C ILE A 305 -29.58 -3.78 -12.64
N SER A 306 -30.18 -4.09 -13.81
CA SER A 306 -29.66 -5.14 -14.69
C SER A 306 -28.27 -4.81 -15.24
N GLU A 307 -28.00 -3.56 -15.63
CA GLU A 307 -26.67 -3.09 -16.02
C GLU A 307 -25.65 -3.28 -14.86
N MET A 308 -26.04 -2.91 -13.63
CA MET A 308 -25.18 -3.12 -12.45
C MET A 308 -24.85 -4.59 -12.24
N ILE A 309 -25.82 -5.51 -12.39
CA ILE A 309 -25.60 -6.96 -12.29
C ILE A 309 -24.61 -7.44 -13.38
N ILE A 310 -24.76 -6.95 -14.61
CA ILE A 310 -23.84 -7.28 -15.72
C ILE A 310 -22.43 -6.82 -15.37
N HIS A 311 -22.25 -5.59 -14.90
CA HIS A 311 -20.95 -5.06 -14.50
C HIS A 311 -20.33 -5.87 -13.34
N ALA A 312 -21.10 -6.17 -12.30
CA ALA A 312 -20.65 -7.01 -11.19
C ALA A 312 -20.16 -8.38 -11.68
N THR A 313 -20.91 -8.99 -12.61
CA THR A 313 -20.54 -10.28 -13.21
C THR A 313 -19.24 -10.18 -14.03
N VAL A 314 -19.06 -9.13 -14.83
CA VAL A 314 -17.85 -8.91 -15.64
C VAL A 314 -16.63 -8.69 -14.74
N VAL A 315 -16.75 -7.87 -13.71
CA VAL A 315 -15.67 -7.62 -12.73
C VAL A 315 -15.24 -8.95 -12.09
N ARG A 316 -16.19 -9.75 -11.62
CA ARG A 316 -15.91 -11.08 -11.04
C ARG A 316 -15.26 -12.03 -12.04
N ALA A 317 -15.72 -12.05 -13.29
CA ALA A 317 -15.11 -12.86 -14.34
C ALA A 317 -13.67 -12.45 -14.62
N CYS A 318 -13.36 -11.15 -14.60
CA CYS A 318 -11.99 -10.64 -14.74
C CYS A 318 -11.10 -11.06 -13.55
N LEU A 319 -11.62 -11.02 -12.33
CA LEU A 319 -10.90 -11.53 -11.15
C LEU A 319 -10.57 -13.02 -11.30
N GLU A 320 -11.55 -13.83 -11.63
CA GLU A 320 -11.34 -15.26 -11.85
C GLU A 320 -10.34 -15.54 -12.98
N ALA A 321 -10.42 -14.80 -14.07
CA ALA A 321 -9.47 -14.91 -15.17
C ALA A 321 -8.05 -14.48 -14.75
N ALA A 322 -7.91 -13.41 -13.96
CA ALA A 322 -6.62 -12.95 -13.45
C ALA A 322 -5.92 -14.00 -12.59
N LEU A 323 -6.68 -14.73 -11.77
CA LEU A 323 -6.17 -15.80 -10.91
C LEU A 323 -5.92 -17.11 -11.68
N THR A 324 -6.81 -17.46 -12.62
CA THR A 324 -6.72 -18.70 -13.40
C THR A 324 -5.58 -18.67 -14.40
N HIS A 325 -5.30 -17.51 -14.99
CA HIS A 325 -4.20 -17.27 -15.92
C HIS A 325 -2.99 -16.63 -15.23
N ALA A 326 -2.79 -16.94 -13.95
CA ALA A 326 -1.63 -16.48 -13.20
C ALA A 326 -0.34 -17.00 -13.86
N GLU A 327 0.70 -16.19 -13.78
CA GLU A 327 2.00 -16.45 -14.39
C GLU A 327 3.04 -16.76 -13.32
N THR A 328 3.97 -17.67 -13.61
CA THR A 328 5.12 -17.92 -12.74
C THR A 328 6.27 -17.03 -13.19
N GLY A 329 6.70 -16.15 -12.30
CA GLY A 329 7.83 -15.27 -12.52
C GLY A 329 9.18 -15.93 -12.22
N VAL A 330 10.23 -15.14 -12.35
CA VAL A 330 11.58 -15.51 -11.91
C VAL A 330 11.54 -15.85 -10.41
N PHE A 331 12.30 -16.82 -9.97
CA PHE A 331 12.32 -17.35 -8.59
C PHE A 331 11.04 -18.08 -8.13
N GLY A 332 10.15 -18.48 -9.05
CA GLY A 332 9.00 -19.33 -8.75
C GLY A 332 7.81 -18.62 -8.10
N ALA A 333 7.88 -17.30 -7.93
CA ALA A 333 6.75 -16.54 -7.44
C ALA A 333 5.61 -16.48 -8.46
N VAL A 334 4.36 -16.64 -8.01
CA VAL A 334 3.18 -16.62 -8.88
C VAL A 334 2.51 -15.25 -8.80
N PHE A 335 2.26 -14.66 -9.98
CA PHE A 335 1.66 -13.34 -10.16
C PHE A 335 0.32 -13.45 -10.88
N PRO A 336 -0.64 -12.55 -10.60
CA PRO A 336 -1.88 -12.51 -11.36
C PRO A 336 -1.61 -12.12 -12.82
N SER A 337 -2.46 -12.58 -13.73
CA SER A 337 -2.40 -12.11 -15.12
C SER A 337 -2.59 -10.60 -15.20
N GLU A 338 -1.58 -9.89 -15.72
CA GLU A 338 -1.62 -8.43 -15.87
C GLU A 338 -2.75 -8.00 -16.81
N LEU A 339 -2.99 -8.77 -17.88
CA LEU A 339 -4.05 -8.50 -18.86
C LEU A 339 -5.43 -8.45 -18.19
N TYR A 340 -5.80 -9.49 -17.45
CA TYR A 340 -7.13 -9.58 -16.86
C TYR A 340 -7.28 -8.71 -15.61
N THR A 341 -6.20 -8.50 -14.88
CA THR A 341 -6.16 -7.54 -13.77
C THR A 341 -6.41 -6.11 -14.26
N ASN A 342 -5.80 -5.73 -15.39
CA ASN A 342 -6.04 -4.41 -16.00
C ASN A 342 -7.42 -4.28 -16.65
N ALA A 343 -7.96 -5.36 -17.23
CA ALA A 343 -9.26 -5.35 -17.89
C ALA A 343 -10.43 -5.21 -16.90
N GLY A 344 -10.27 -5.70 -15.67
CA GLY A 344 -11.32 -5.67 -14.65
C GLY A 344 -11.36 -4.38 -13.83
N LYS A 345 -10.33 -3.56 -13.90
CA LYS A 345 -10.20 -2.30 -13.17
C LYS A 345 -10.22 -1.10 -14.12
#